data_1af3f68a8667794f4003c0362e2dd60f
#
_entry.id   1af3f68a8667794f4003c0362e2dd60f
#
_cell.length_a   1.000
_cell.length_b   1.000
_cell.length_c   1.000
_cell.angle_alpha   90.00
_cell.angle_beta   90.00
_cell.angle_gamma   90.00
#
_symmetry.space_group_name_H-M   'P 1'
#
loop_
_entity.id
_entity.type
_entity.pdbx_description
1 polymer ?
#
loop_
_entity_poly.entity_id
_entity_poly.type
_entity_poly.pdbx_seq_one_letter_code
_entity_poly.pdbx_strand_id
1 'polypeptide(L)'
;MKKTMVMICTVFLLLATSAIPADNTVYVTKKDYPMALTKEDLDMFHQSILNDDTAVFLKLRQEGRAWMSRAGVQVYIVETEDSGKVKIKSQNATQEIWTLQEALVKQ
;
A
#
# COMPACT_ATOMS: atom_id res chain seq x y z
N MET A 1 -6.81 -29.67 26.61
CA MET A 1 -6.46 -29.04 26.25
C MET A 1 -6.62 -28.88 25.92
N LYS A 2 -6.80 -28.93 26.17
CA LYS A 2 -6.59 -28.31 25.78
C LYS A 2 -6.64 -27.82 25.38
N LYS A 3 -6.82 -28.03 25.67
CA LYS A 3 -6.55 -27.26 25.25
C LYS A 3 -6.34 -26.75 24.81
N THR A 4 -6.43 -26.99 25.13
CA THR A 4 -5.89 -26.19 24.65
C THR A 4 -5.69 -25.92 24.03
N MET A 5 -5.79 -26.11 24.29
CA MET A 5 -5.27 -25.48 23.63
C MET A 5 -5.32 -25.21 22.99
N VAL A 6 -5.52 -25.58 23.32
CA VAL A 6 -5.19 -24.92 22.60
C VAL A 6 -5.19 -24.51 22.15
N MET A 7 -5.29 -24.54 22.33
CA MET A 7 -4.93 -23.78 21.83
C MET A 7 -4.69 -23.40 21.28
N ILE A 8 -4.73 -23.62 21.47
CA ILE A 8 -4.14 -22.97 20.84
C ILE A 8 -4.07 -22.77 20.11
N CYS A 9 -4.13 -22.88 20.07
CA CYS A 9 -3.76 -22.23 19.28
C CYS A 9 -3.81 -21.83 18.75
N THR A 10 -3.87 -21.89 18.87
CA THR A 10 -3.63 -21.12 18.26
C THR A 10 -3.44 -20.58 17.83
N VAL A 11 -3.49 -20.75 18.04
CA VAL A 11 -3.02 -19.88 17.50
C VAL A 11 -2.69 -19.59 17.00
N PHE A 12 -2.55 -19.51 16.77
CA PHE A 12 -1.96 -18.78 16.09
C PHE A 12 -1.87 -18.54 15.37
N LEU A 13 -2.12 -18.64 15.42
CA LEU A 13 -1.93 -18.17 14.59
C LEU A 13 -1.88 -17.62 14.07
N LEU A 14 -1.86 -17.50 14.09
CA LEU A 14 -1.66 -16.74 13.50
C LEU A 14 -1.36 -16.32 13.02
N LEU A 15 -1.39 -16.14 12.92
CA LEU A 15 -0.98 -15.67 12.27
C LEU A 15 -0.82 -15.14 11.71
N ALA A 16 -0.92 -14.68 11.68
CA ALA A 16 -0.75 -14.11 11.09
C ALA A 16 -0.72 -13.84 10.18
N THR A 17 -0.59 -13.79 10.10
CA THR A 17 -0.41 -13.73 9.06
C THR A 17 -0.78 -13.17 8.11
N SER A 18 -1.07 -12.81 8.19
CA SER A 18 -1.24 -12.69 6.82
C SER A 18 -1.38 -11.28 6.34
N ALA A 19 -1.12 -11.08 5.06
CA ALA A 19 -1.21 -9.80 4.39
C ALA A 19 -2.62 -9.51 3.86
N ILE A 20 -3.60 -10.33 4.22
CA ILE A 20 -4.97 -10.14 3.76
C ILE A 20 -5.68 -9.20 4.72
N PRO A 21 -6.26 -8.09 4.23
CA PRO A 21 -6.99 -7.18 5.11
C PRO A 21 -8.22 -7.85 5.70
N ALA A 22 -8.56 -7.44 6.92
CA ALA A 22 -9.64 -8.08 7.68
C ALA A 22 -10.98 -7.96 6.98
N ASP A 23 -11.23 -6.86 6.27
CA ASP A 23 -12.54 -6.61 5.67
C ASP A 23 -12.61 -7.02 4.20
N ASN A 24 -11.51 -7.41 3.60
CA ASN A 24 -11.44 -7.83 2.20
C ASN A 24 -12.06 -6.83 1.21
N THR A 25 -12.12 -5.57 1.62
CA THR A 25 -12.68 -4.54 0.73
C THR A 25 -11.76 -4.31 -0.44
N VAL A 26 -12.32 -4.31 -1.64
CA VAL A 26 -11.56 -4.07 -2.86
C VAL A 26 -11.69 -2.61 -3.24
N TYR A 27 -10.55 -2.00 -3.54
CA TYR A 27 -10.48 -0.64 -4.03
C TYR A 27 -9.92 -0.65 -5.44
N VAL A 28 -10.17 0.42 -6.17
CA VAL A 28 -9.67 0.58 -7.53
C VAL A 28 -8.85 1.86 -7.57
N THR A 29 -7.67 1.78 -8.18
CA THR A 29 -6.78 2.93 -8.27
C THR A 29 -7.28 3.96 -9.26
N LYS A 30 -7.01 5.23 -8.96
CA LYS A 30 -7.19 6.34 -9.89
C LYS A 30 -5.88 6.61 -10.60
N LYS A 31 -5.95 7.29 -11.73
CA LYS A 31 -4.78 7.64 -12.53
C LYS A 31 -4.06 8.85 -11.94
N ASP A 32 -2.73 8.85 -12.07
CA ASP A 32 -1.88 10.03 -11.80
C ASP A 32 -1.78 10.42 -10.34
N TYR A 33 -1.72 9.43 -9.46
CA TYR A 33 -1.40 9.63 -8.05
C TYR A 33 -0.04 9.02 -7.74
N PRO A 34 0.72 9.58 -6.80
CA PRO A 34 2.04 9.04 -6.47
C PRO A 34 1.93 7.68 -5.78
N MET A 35 2.83 6.79 -6.16
CA MET A 35 3.00 5.49 -5.53
C MET A 35 4.48 5.26 -5.29
N ALA A 36 4.83 4.51 -4.24
CA ALA A 36 6.22 4.23 -3.93
C ALA A 36 6.36 2.93 -3.15
N LEU A 37 7.58 2.41 -3.12
CA LEU A 37 7.87 1.17 -2.41
C LEU A 37 7.96 1.36 -0.90
N THR A 38 8.29 2.57 -0.44
CA THR A 38 8.37 2.90 0.99
C THR A 38 7.64 4.20 1.26
N LYS A 39 7.30 4.42 2.54
CA LYS A 39 6.67 5.68 2.94
C LYS A 39 7.58 6.87 2.68
N GLU A 40 8.87 6.69 2.95
CA GLU A 40 9.84 7.76 2.78
C GLU A 40 9.93 8.18 1.32
N ASP A 41 9.95 7.21 0.42
CA ASP A 41 9.99 7.50 -1.01
C ASP A 41 8.69 8.12 -1.48
N LEU A 42 7.55 7.71 -0.91
CA LEU A 42 6.28 8.34 -1.24
C LEU A 42 6.28 9.82 -0.84
N ASP A 43 6.75 10.12 0.37
CA ASP A 43 6.83 11.50 0.84
C ASP A 43 7.74 12.33 -0.07
N MET A 44 8.90 11.79 -0.39
CA MET A 44 9.88 12.48 -1.23
C MET A 44 9.31 12.73 -2.63
N PHE A 45 8.68 11.71 -3.19
CA PHE A 45 8.09 11.81 -4.53
C PHE A 45 6.94 12.81 -4.55
N HIS A 46 6.06 12.75 -3.56
CA HIS A 46 4.92 13.66 -3.45
C HIS A 46 5.40 15.10 -3.29
N GLN A 47 6.39 15.33 -2.43
CA GLN A 47 6.96 16.66 -2.26
C GLN A 47 7.59 17.17 -3.54
N SER A 48 8.25 16.31 -4.30
CA SER A 48 8.85 16.73 -5.57
C SER A 48 7.78 17.21 -6.56
N ILE A 49 6.60 16.60 -6.54
CA ILE A 49 5.48 17.03 -7.37
C ILE A 49 4.98 18.40 -6.91
N LEU A 50 4.78 18.56 -5.60
CA LEU A 50 4.25 19.80 -5.05
C LEU A 50 5.21 20.98 -5.24
N ASN A 51 6.51 20.72 -5.25
CA ASN A 51 7.54 21.75 -5.33
C ASN A 51 8.15 21.90 -6.71
N ASP A 52 7.62 21.18 -7.70
CA ASP A 52 8.17 21.16 -9.08
C ASP A 52 9.65 20.79 -9.12
N ASP A 53 10.05 19.88 -8.23
CA ASP A 53 11.45 19.42 -8.17
C ASP A 53 11.64 18.27 -9.17
N THR A 54 11.87 18.62 -10.41
CA THR A 54 11.97 17.68 -11.51
C THR A 54 13.13 16.69 -11.31
N ALA A 55 14.24 17.14 -10.73
CA ALA A 55 15.40 16.28 -10.55
C ALA A 55 15.10 15.11 -9.60
N VAL A 56 14.47 15.38 -8.46
CA VAL A 56 14.09 14.34 -7.50
C VAL A 56 13.02 13.44 -8.10
N PHE A 57 12.04 14.04 -8.77
CA PHE A 57 10.95 13.29 -9.41
C PHE A 57 11.51 12.26 -10.39
N LEU A 58 12.38 12.69 -11.29
CA LEU A 58 12.95 11.80 -12.30
C LEU A 58 13.85 10.74 -11.69
N LYS A 59 14.63 11.12 -10.68
CA LYS A 59 15.53 10.18 -10.02
C LYS A 59 14.76 9.02 -9.42
N LEU A 60 13.71 9.30 -8.66
CA LEU A 60 12.91 8.26 -8.03
C LEU A 60 12.25 7.35 -9.05
N ARG A 61 11.77 7.93 -10.16
CA ARG A 61 11.17 7.12 -11.23
C ARG A 61 12.20 6.26 -11.93
N GLN A 62 13.34 6.79 -12.24
CA GLN A 62 14.40 6.06 -12.93
C GLN A 62 14.92 4.90 -12.09
N GLU A 63 14.96 5.09 -10.78
CA GLU A 63 15.40 4.04 -9.86
C GLU A 63 14.30 3.02 -9.55
N GLY A 64 13.09 3.22 -10.07
CA GLY A 64 11.98 2.32 -9.81
C GLY A 64 11.44 2.39 -8.39
N ARG A 65 11.76 3.45 -7.66
CA ARG A 65 11.35 3.61 -6.26
C ARG A 65 9.99 4.25 -6.12
N ALA A 66 9.58 5.02 -7.11
CA ALA A 66 8.28 5.68 -7.11
C ALA A 66 7.78 5.83 -8.55
N TRP A 67 6.46 5.95 -8.70
CA TRP A 67 5.85 6.11 -10.02
C TRP A 67 4.47 6.70 -9.86
N MET A 68 3.87 7.08 -11.00
CA MET A 68 2.49 7.57 -11.02
C MET A 68 1.55 6.41 -11.26
N SER A 69 0.43 6.39 -10.56
CA SER A 69 -0.53 5.31 -10.65
C SER A 69 -1.24 5.27 -12.00
N ARG A 70 -1.69 4.06 -12.35
CA ARG A 70 -2.62 3.85 -13.45
C ARG A 70 -4.02 3.64 -12.89
N ALA A 71 -5.03 3.97 -13.69
CA ALA A 71 -6.42 3.77 -13.30
C ALA A 71 -6.80 2.29 -13.40
N GLY A 72 -7.72 1.87 -12.54
CA GLY A 72 -8.40 0.58 -12.72
C GLY A 72 -7.70 -0.63 -12.12
N VAL A 73 -6.66 -0.46 -11.31
CA VAL A 73 -6.00 -1.60 -10.68
C VAL A 73 -6.71 -1.93 -9.37
N GLN A 74 -7.12 -3.18 -9.21
CA GLN A 74 -7.80 -3.64 -8.00
C GLN A 74 -6.78 -3.93 -6.91
N VAL A 75 -7.01 -3.35 -5.73
CA VAL A 75 -6.08 -3.48 -4.60
C VAL A 75 -6.84 -3.64 -3.30
N TYR A 76 -6.14 -4.15 -2.29
CA TYR A 76 -6.58 -4.16 -0.90
C TYR A 76 -5.75 -3.17 -0.10
N ILE A 77 -6.34 -2.57 0.92
CA ILE A 77 -5.59 -1.77 1.88
C ILE A 77 -5.05 -2.71 2.96
N VAL A 78 -3.74 -2.71 3.14
CA VAL A 78 -3.06 -3.51 4.14
C VAL A 78 -2.88 -2.73 5.44
N GLU A 79 -2.60 -1.44 5.31
CA GLU A 79 -2.32 -0.60 6.46
C GLU A 79 -2.72 0.84 6.13
N THR A 80 -3.27 1.54 7.12
CA THR A 80 -3.68 2.94 6.98
C THR A 80 -2.98 3.78 8.03
N GLU A 81 -2.49 4.96 7.62
CA GLU A 81 -1.91 5.93 8.54
C GLU A 81 -2.80 7.17 8.65
N ASP A 82 -2.73 7.83 9.79
CA ASP A 82 -3.50 9.04 10.06
C ASP A 82 -3.16 10.17 9.08
N SER A 83 -1.96 10.15 8.53
CA SER A 83 -1.49 11.17 7.58
C SER A 83 -2.16 11.08 6.21
N GLY A 84 -2.97 10.04 5.97
CA GLY A 84 -3.60 9.83 4.67
C GLY A 84 -2.82 8.92 3.75
N LYS A 85 -1.71 8.37 4.21
CA LYS A 85 -0.97 7.36 3.45
C LYS A 85 -1.54 5.99 3.73
N VAL A 86 -1.58 5.14 2.71
CA VAL A 86 -2.05 3.77 2.84
C VAL A 86 -1.06 2.83 2.16
N LYS A 87 -0.90 1.66 2.75
CA LYS A 87 -0.16 0.57 2.13
C LYS A 87 -1.16 -0.35 1.46
N ILE A 88 -0.93 -0.62 0.19
CA ILE A 88 -1.84 -1.42 -0.62
C ILE A 88 -1.12 -2.60 -1.24
N LYS A 89 -1.92 -3.56 -1.69
CA LYS A 89 -1.42 -4.75 -2.34
C LYS A 89 -2.43 -5.15 -3.41
N SER A 90 -1.97 -5.45 -4.62
CA SER A 90 -2.88 -5.94 -5.64
C SER A 90 -3.23 -7.40 -5.37
N GLN A 91 -4.34 -7.85 -5.94
CA GLN A 91 -4.85 -9.21 -5.66
C GLN A 91 -3.86 -10.29 -6.03
N ASN A 92 -3.11 -10.08 -7.10
CA ASN A 92 -2.24 -11.10 -7.66
C ASN A 92 -0.76 -10.85 -7.41
N ALA A 93 -0.42 -9.86 -6.59
CA ALA A 93 0.96 -9.52 -6.30
C ALA A 93 1.26 -9.71 -4.83
N THR A 94 2.53 -9.97 -4.53
CA THR A 94 2.99 -10.07 -3.15
C THR A 94 3.58 -8.75 -2.66
N GLN A 95 3.90 -7.84 -3.57
CA GLN A 95 4.55 -6.60 -3.21
C GLN A 95 3.55 -5.61 -2.64
N GLU A 96 3.94 -4.97 -1.54
CA GLU A 96 3.17 -3.91 -0.90
C GLU A 96 3.69 -2.57 -1.37
N ILE A 97 2.76 -1.64 -1.58
CA ILE A 97 3.06 -0.34 -2.17
C ILE A 97 2.38 0.72 -1.32
N TRP A 98 3.06 1.85 -1.13
CA TRP A 98 2.49 3.00 -0.44
C TRP A 98 1.91 3.98 -1.44
N THR A 99 0.74 4.54 -1.12
CA THR A 99 0.11 5.59 -1.91
C THR A 99 -0.74 6.48 -0.99
N LEU A 100 -1.43 7.43 -1.58
CA LEU A 100 -2.36 8.29 -0.84
C LEU A 100 -3.75 7.67 -0.87
N GLN A 101 -4.48 7.83 0.23
CA GLN A 101 -5.84 7.28 0.32
C GLN A 101 -6.74 7.82 -0.79
N GLU A 102 -6.55 9.09 -1.15
CA GLU A 102 -7.35 9.72 -2.19
C GLU A 102 -7.09 9.14 -3.59
N ALA A 103 -6.04 8.31 -3.74
CA ALA A 103 -5.78 7.60 -4.98
C ALA A 103 -6.71 6.41 -5.21
N LEU A 104 -7.53 6.07 -4.23
CA LEU A 104 -8.34 4.87 -4.25
C LEU A 104 -9.83 5.19 -4.22
N VAL A 105 -10.60 4.38 -4.93
CA VAL A 105 -12.05 4.43 -4.91
C VAL A 105 -12.55 3.06 -4.49
N LYS A 106 -13.48 3.03 -3.55
CA LYS A 106 -14.09 1.78 -3.13
C LYS A 106 -14.92 1.22 -4.28
N GLN A 107 -14.69 -0.03 -4.58
CA GLN A 107 -15.39 -0.69 -5.68
C GLN A 107 -16.78 -1.13 -5.27
#